data_22cfae2eae08e0e71185a1f8e0d2cce2
#
_entry.id   22cfae2eae08e0e71185a1f8e0d2cce2
#
_cell.length_a   1.000
_cell.length_b   1.000
_cell.length_c   1.000
_cell.angle_alpha   90.00
_cell.angle_beta   90.00
_cell.angle_gamma   90.00
#
_symmetry.space_group_name_H-M   'P 1'
#
loop_
_entity.id
_entity.type
_entity.pdbx_description
1 polymer ?
#
loop_
_entity_poly.entity_id
_entity_poly.type
_entity_poly.pdbx_seq_one_letter_code
_entity_poly.pdbx_strand_id
1 'polypeptide(L)'
;MEENFELRKVFPGFGALDSRSSRKTSGFPDSLKLAVRFCALCLAGMALASSGCGTTHAVLNFTAPRTAIAGSPFTVTVAVTINNHPDTVINSRIHFTSSDPAAVLPQDYYFIPADAGSHTWTNGFALATPGNQIITGEIIDATGINGSANVTVSP
;
A
#
# COMPACT_ATOMS: atom_id res chain seq x y z
N MET A 1 35.35 6.26 -28.61
CA MET A 1 35.48 4.95 -29.27
C MET A 1 36.07 3.91 -28.31
N GLU A 2 35.76 3.98 -27.02
CA GLU A 2 36.34 3.13 -25.95
C GLU A 2 35.32 2.53 -24.95
N GLU A 3 34.05 2.69 -25.14
CA GLU A 3 33.03 2.15 -24.17
C GLU A 3 32.50 0.75 -24.52
N ASN A 4 32.89 0.13 -25.64
CA ASN A 4 32.37 -1.19 -26.05
C ASN A 4 33.27 -2.38 -25.68
N PHE A 5 34.37 -2.18 -24.95
CA PHE A 5 35.32 -3.26 -24.66
C PHE A 5 35.07 -3.99 -23.34
N GLU A 6 34.41 -3.37 -22.37
CA GLU A 6 34.19 -3.95 -21.03
C GLU A 6 32.99 -4.93 -20.94
N LEU A 7 31.97 -4.77 -21.80
CA LEU A 7 30.77 -5.64 -21.76
C LEU A 7 31.00 -7.07 -22.30
N ARG A 8 32.08 -7.32 -22.98
CA ARG A 8 32.40 -8.66 -23.50
C ARG A 8 33.02 -9.61 -22.48
N LYS A 9 33.49 -9.09 -21.33
CA LYS A 9 34.14 -9.91 -20.31
C LYS A 9 33.18 -10.55 -19.31
N VAL A 10 31.94 -10.05 -19.22
CA VAL A 10 30.97 -10.47 -18.19
C VAL A 10 29.96 -11.52 -18.71
N PHE A 11 29.74 -11.58 -20.03
CA PHE A 11 28.83 -12.57 -20.62
C PHE A 11 29.44 -13.21 -21.88
N PRO A 12 30.24 -14.29 -21.75
CA PRO A 12 30.67 -15.07 -22.90
C PRO A 12 29.50 -15.93 -23.40
N GLY A 13 28.70 -15.42 -24.32
CA GLY A 13 27.59 -16.20 -24.90
C GLY A 13 26.52 -15.39 -25.65
N PHE A 14 26.62 -14.07 -25.70
CA PHE A 14 25.73 -13.29 -26.55
C PHE A 14 26.29 -13.24 -28.00
N GLY A 15 25.98 -14.28 -28.74
CA GLY A 15 26.19 -14.32 -30.17
C GLY A 15 25.30 -13.29 -30.88
N ALA A 16 25.90 -12.58 -31.83
CA ALA A 16 25.19 -11.61 -32.68
C ALA A 16 23.94 -12.25 -33.30
N LEU A 17 22.79 -11.57 -33.11
CA LEU A 17 21.56 -11.89 -33.84
C LEU A 17 21.75 -11.58 -35.30
N ASP A 18 22.12 -12.63 -36.06
CA ASP A 18 22.20 -12.59 -37.52
C ASP A 18 20.77 -12.44 -38.10
N SER A 19 20.55 -11.33 -38.75
CA SER A 19 19.29 -10.94 -39.39
C SER A 19 19.10 -11.65 -40.74
N ARG A 20 19.18 -13.00 -40.77
CA ARG A 20 18.85 -13.78 -41.97
C ARG A 20 18.37 -15.17 -41.59
N SER A 21 17.09 -15.34 -41.39
CA SER A 21 16.39 -16.57 -41.80
C SER A 21 14.88 -16.39 -41.77
N SER A 22 14.35 -15.85 -42.84
CA SER A 22 13.00 -16.20 -43.28
C SER A 22 13.06 -17.61 -43.82
N ARG A 23 12.63 -18.63 -43.03
CA ARG A 23 12.06 -19.88 -43.59
C ARG A 23 11.69 -20.89 -42.49
N LYS A 24 10.44 -21.36 -42.61
CA LYS A 24 9.85 -22.59 -42.02
C LYS A 24 9.43 -22.53 -40.55
N THR A 25 8.21 -22.03 -40.36
CA THR A 25 7.30 -22.46 -39.27
C THR A 25 6.85 -23.90 -39.47
N SER A 26 7.74 -24.87 -39.33
CA SER A 26 7.38 -26.29 -39.29
C SER A 26 8.13 -26.93 -38.12
N GLY A 27 7.47 -27.06 -36.96
CA GLY A 27 8.07 -27.77 -35.85
C GLY A 27 7.54 -27.44 -34.47
N PHE A 28 6.47 -26.68 -34.34
CA PHE A 28 5.83 -26.54 -33.03
C PHE A 28 4.91 -27.73 -32.77
N PRO A 29 4.98 -28.37 -31.60
CA PRO A 29 4.09 -29.47 -31.23
C PRO A 29 2.62 -28.98 -31.26
N ASP A 30 1.73 -29.87 -31.69
CA ASP A 30 0.30 -29.56 -31.90
C ASP A 30 -0.39 -28.98 -30.66
N SER A 31 0.12 -29.25 -29.46
CA SER A 31 -0.30 -28.64 -28.21
C SER A 31 -0.13 -27.12 -28.16
N LEU A 32 0.95 -26.59 -28.77
CA LEU A 32 1.21 -25.16 -28.81
C LEU A 32 0.34 -24.45 -29.86
N LYS A 33 -0.01 -25.14 -30.95
CA LYS A 33 -0.94 -24.63 -31.96
C LYS A 33 -2.37 -24.53 -31.41
N LEU A 34 -2.73 -25.42 -30.50
CA LEU A 34 -4.02 -25.38 -29.82
C LEU A 34 -4.11 -24.18 -28.85
N ALA A 35 -3.03 -23.91 -28.11
CA ALA A 35 -2.97 -22.76 -27.18
C ALA A 35 -3.09 -21.41 -27.91
N VAL A 36 -2.45 -21.28 -29.08
CA VAL A 36 -2.54 -20.03 -29.89
C VAL A 36 -3.93 -19.89 -30.53
N ARG A 37 -4.60 -20.99 -30.89
CA ARG A 37 -5.98 -20.95 -31.42
C ARG A 37 -7.00 -20.60 -30.33
N PHE A 38 -6.80 -21.05 -29.10
CA PHE A 38 -7.65 -20.64 -27.96
C PHE A 38 -7.48 -19.16 -27.62
N CYS A 39 -6.26 -18.61 -27.72
CA CYS A 39 -6.01 -17.19 -27.49
C CYS A 39 -6.69 -16.31 -28.56
N ALA A 40 -6.73 -16.75 -29.83
CA ALA A 40 -7.39 -16.00 -30.91
C ALA A 40 -8.93 -16.02 -30.80
N LEU A 41 -9.54 -17.07 -30.25
CA LEU A 41 -10.98 -17.10 -29.97
C LEU A 41 -11.36 -16.28 -28.73
N CYS A 42 -10.46 -16.13 -27.76
CA CYS A 42 -10.71 -15.26 -26.59
C CYS A 42 -10.76 -13.77 -26.97
N LEU A 43 -10.08 -13.34 -28.05
CA LEU A 43 -10.10 -11.94 -28.47
C LEU A 43 -11.42 -11.49 -29.13
N ALA A 44 -12.25 -12.42 -29.60
CA ALA A 44 -13.57 -12.10 -30.20
C ALA A 44 -14.73 -12.17 -29.21
N GLY A 45 -14.53 -12.75 -28.00
CA GLY A 45 -15.56 -12.90 -26.98
C GLY A 45 -15.40 -12.00 -25.75
N MET A 46 -14.34 -11.16 -25.68
CA MET A 46 -14.01 -10.33 -24.50
C MET A 46 -14.62 -8.93 -24.50
N ALA A 47 -15.75 -8.74 -25.11
CA ALA A 47 -16.43 -7.43 -25.11
C ALA A 47 -17.37 -7.23 -23.90
N LEU A 48 -17.43 -8.12 -22.89
CA LEU A 48 -18.29 -7.92 -21.70
C LEU A 48 -17.74 -8.60 -20.42
N ALA A 49 -16.43 -8.83 -20.31
CA ALA A 49 -15.86 -8.98 -18.99
C ALA A 49 -15.49 -7.55 -18.53
N SER A 50 -16.43 -6.85 -17.92
CA SER A 50 -16.09 -5.79 -16.97
C SER A 50 -15.24 -6.48 -15.90
N SER A 51 -13.94 -6.50 -16.11
CA SER A 51 -12.97 -6.72 -15.04
C SER A 51 -13.29 -5.64 -14.03
N GLY A 52 -14.10 -5.96 -13.04
CA GLY A 52 -14.28 -5.14 -11.88
C GLY A 52 -12.87 -4.89 -11.38
N CYS A 53 -12.32 -3.72 -11.67
CA CYS A 53 -11.17 -3.19 -10.97
C CYS A 53 -11.64 -3.17 -9.52
N GLY A 54 -11.32 -4.22 -8.77
CA GLY A 54 -11.57 -4.26 -7.35
C GLY A 54 -10.84 -3.07 -6.77
N THR A 55 -11.57 -2.04 -6.38
CA THR A 55 -10.99 -0.88 -5.71
C THR A 55 -10.34 -1.41 -4.45
N THR A 56 -9.02 -1.37 -4.41
CA THR A 56 -8.25 -1.70 -3.21
C THR A 56 -8.62 -0.66 -2.14
N HIS A 57 -9.37 -1.07 -1.14
CA HIS A 57 -9.82 -0.19 -0.08
C HIS A 57 -8.87 -0.30 1.11
N ALA A 58 -8.00 0.68 1.24
CA ALA A 58 -7.12 0.81 2.41
C ALA A 58 -7.82 1.67 3.48
N VAL A 59 -7.74 1.24 4.74
CA VAL A 59 -8.37 1.89 5.88
C VAL A 59 -7.41 1.96 7.05
N LEU A 60 -7.43 3.07 7.79
CA LEU A 60 -6.81 3.20 9.10
C LEU A 60 -7.83 2.85 10.20
N ASN A 61 -7.53 1.82 10.98
CA ASN A 61 -8.34 1.40 12.11
C ASN A 61 -7.72 1.91 13.41
N PHE A 62 -8.48 2.75 14.13
CA PHE A 62 -8.05 3.33 15.40
C PHE A 62 -8.58 2.51 16.58
N THR A 63 -7.68 2.19 17.51
CA THR A 63 -8.03 1.72 18.86
C THR A 63 -7.59 2.79 19.85
N ALA A 64 -8.55 3.52 20.40
CA ALA A 64 -8.35 4.58 21.38
C ALA A 64 -9.34 4.41 22.54
N PRO A 65 -9.07 4.97 23.74
CA PRO A 65 -10.06 5.00 24.82
C PRO A 65 -11.26 5.85 24.40
N ARG A 66 -12.47 5.44 24.81
CA ARG A 66 -13.69 6.22 24.56
C ARG A 66 -13.77 7.49 25.40
N THR A 67 -13.07 7.51 26.53
CA THR A 67 -13.03 8.62 27.48
C THR A 67 -11.61 8.90 27.91
N ALA A 68 -11.27 10.17 28.13
CA ALA A 68 -9.99 10.60 28.67
C ALA A 68 -10.23 11.75 29.66
N ILE A 69 -9.25 12.00 30.55
CA ILE A 69 -9.23 13.17 31.44
C ILE A 69 -8.41 14.27 30.74
N ALA A 70 -8.89 15.51 30.83
CA ALA A 70 -8.22 16.66 30.23
C ALA A 70 -6.74 16.74 30.65
N GLY A 71 -5.86 16.85 29.67
CA GLY A 71 -4.42 16.91 29.86
C GLY A 71 -3.72 15.60 30.23
N SER A 72 -4.46 14.50 30.46
CA SER A 72 -3.87 13.20 30.79
C SER A 72 -3.46 12.44 29.53
N PRO A 73 -2.22 11.92 29.47
CA PRO A 73 -1.76 11.12 28.35
C PRO A 73 -2.50 9.78 28.23
N PHE A 74 -2.76 9.34 27.02
CA PHE A 74 -3.36 8.03 26.73
C PHE A 74 -2.72 7.37 25.50
N THR A 75 -2.98 6.08 25.39
CA THR A 75 -2.43 5.21 24.34
C THR A 75 -3.41 5.09 23.18
N VAL A 76 -2.89 5.17 21.97
CA VAL A 76 -3.63 4.90 20.73
C VAL A 76 -2.86 3.89 19.90
N THR A 77 -3.57 2.93 19.34
CA THR A 77 -3.06 2.00 18.34
C THR A 77 -3.74 2.27 17.00
N VAL A 78 -2.95 2.34 15.94
CA VAL A 78 -3.47 2.42 14.57
C VAL A 78 -3.01 1.21 13.79
N ALA A 79 -3.96 0.53 13.15
CA ALA A 79 -3.69 -0.57 12.24
C ALA A 79 -4.13 -0.18 10.82
N VAL A 80 -3.29 -0.48 9.85
CA VAL A 80 -3.57 -0.30 8.43
C VAL A 80 -4.10 -1.60 7.85
N THR A 81 -5.25 -1.56 7.21
CA THR A 81 -5.84 -2.74 6.56
C THR A 81 -6.14 -2.44 5.10
N ILE A 82 -5.92 -3.44 4.25
CA ILE A 82 -6.32 -3.43 2.84
C ILE A 82 -7.34 -4.57 2.65
N ASN A 83 -8.55 -4.23 2.20
CA ASN A 83 -9.64 -5.20 2.02
C ASN A 83 -9.88 -6.06 3.29
N ASN A 84 -9.84 -5.43 4.47
CA ASN A 84 -9.99 -6.03 5.81
C ASN A 84 -8.84 -6.99 6.23
N HIS A 85 -7.72 -7.01 5.52
CA HIS A 85 -6.52 -7.74 5.91
C HIS A 85 -5.43 -6.76 6.36
N PRO A 86 -4.63 -7.08 7.42
CA PRO A 86 -3.52 -6.23 7.83
C PRO A 86 -2.53 -6.00 6.68
N ASP A 87 -2.16 -4.73 6.46
CA ASP A 87 -1.10 -4.39 5.52
C ASP A 87 0.27 -4.49 6.20
N THR A 88 0.85 -5.68 6.21
CA THR A 88 2.13 -5.95 6.86
C THR A 88 3.35 -5.40 6.11
N VAL A 89 3.14 -4.82 4.93
CA VAL A 89 4.20 -4.27 4.08
C VAL A 89 4.10 -2.76 3.90
N ILE A 90 3.22 -2.10 4.67
CA ILE A 90 3.07 -0.65 4.59
C ILE A 90 4.40 0.05 4.85
N ASN A 91 4.70 1.03 4.00
CA ASN A 91 5.92 1.83 4.02
C ASN A 91 5.53 3.27 3.70
N SER A 92 4.81 3.91 4.62
CA SER A 92 4.23 5.25 4.43
C SER A 92 4.15 5.99 5.76
N ARG A 93 4.06 7.31 5.70
CA ARG A 93 3.97 8.15 6.88
C ARG A 93 2.52 8.43 7.25
N ILE A 94 2.24 8.37 8.54
CA ILE A 94 0.98 8.83 9.13
C ILE A 94 1.19 10.19 9.79
N HIS A 95 0.26 11.10 9.54
CA HIS A 95 0.13 12.40 10.19
C HIS A 95 -1.15 12.42 11.03
N PHE A 96 -1.09 13.06 12.20
CA PHE A 96 -2.23 13.18 13.11
C PHE A 96 -2.71 14.61 13.23
N THR A 97 -4.03 14.76 13.27
CA THR A 97 -4.72 16.02 13.57
C THR A 97 -5.78 15.78 14.63
N SER A 98 -6.25 16.84 15.28
CA SER A 98 -7.34 16.78 16.28
C SER A 98 -8.29 17.95 16.12
N SER A 99 -9.55 17.75 16.51
CA SER A 99 -10.52 18.83 16.72
C SER A 99 -10.20 19.69 17.94
N ASP A 100 -9.42 19.15 18.88
CA ASP A 100 -8.93 19.88 20.06
C ASP A 100 -7.71 20.71 19.68
N PRO A 101 -7.77 22.07 19.67
CA PRO A 101 -6.64 22.91 19.30
C PRO A 101 -5.48 22.86 20.31
N ALA A 102 -5.71 22.36 21.52
CA ALA A 102 -4.72 22.20 22.57
C ALA A 102 -4.24 20.74 22.73
N ALA A 103 -4.56 19.88 21.76
CA ALA A 103 -4.13 18.49 21.78
C ALA A 103 -2.61 18.37 21.66
N VAL A 104 -2.05 17.44 22.42
CA VAL A 104 -0.69 16.95 22.21
C VAL A 104 -0.77 15.68 21.37
N LEU A 105 -0.18 15.71 20.18
CA LEU A 105 -0.19 14.63 19.21
C LEU A 105 1.25 14.19 18.91
N PRO A 106 1.46 12.92 18.55
CA PRO A 106 2.74 12.44 18.08
C PRO A 106 3.18 13.18 16.80
N GLN A 107 4.49 13.24 16.58
CA GLN A 107 5.03 13.63 15.28
C GLN A 107 4.68 12.59 14.22
N ASP A 108 4.84 12.98 12.94
CA ASP A 108 4.70 12.08 11.82
C ASP A 108 5.51 10.81 12.03
N TYR A 109 4.88 9.68 11.81
CA TYR A 109 5.51 8.38 12.00
C TYR A 109 5.57 7.61 10.67
N TYR A 110 6.72 7.02 10.40
CA TYR A 110 6.94 6.19 9.23
C TYR A 110 6.79 4.71 9.62
N PHE A 111 5.76 4.03 9.09
CA PHE A 111 5.58 2.61 9.35
C PHE A 111 6.78 1.81 8.84
N ILE A 112 7.28 0.92 9.68
CA ILE A 112 8.40 0.04 9.37
C ILE A 112 7.92 -1.43 9.30
N PRO A 113 8.64 -2.33 8.62
CA PRO A 113 8.26 -3.75 8.53
C PRO A 113 8.05 -4.44 9.88
N ALA A 114 8.75 -3.99 10.93
CA ALA A 114 8.60 -4.53 12.29
C ALA A 114 7.24 -4.22 12.93
N ASP A 115 6.52 -3.18 12.45
CA ASP A 115 5.17 -2.85 12.91
C ASP A 115 4.13 -3.86 12.41
N ALA A 116 4.44 -4.61 11.37
CA ALA A 116 3.52 -5.56 10.74
C ALA A 116 2.13 -4.95 10.44
N GLY A 117 2.11 -3.66 10.05
CA GLY A 117 0.91 -2.90 9.74
C GLY A 117 0.17 -2.29 10.92
N SER A 118 0.72 -2.37 12.14
CA SER A 118 0.08 -1.79 13.34
C SER A 118 1.11 -1.19 14.28
N HIS A 119 0.92 0.09 14.65
CA HIS A 119 1.80 0.77 15.60
C HIS A 119 1.02 1.32 16.79
N THR A 120 1.63 1.28 17.97
CA THR A 120 1.05 1.75 19.23
C THR A 120 1.87 2.89 19.82
N TRP A 121 1.24 4.04 19.98
CA TRP A 121 1.80 5.20 20.69
C TRP A 121 1.38 5.14 22.17
N THR A 122 2.23 4.57 22.99
CA THR A 122 1.99 4.48 24.44
C THR A 122 2.11 5.85 25.08
N ASN A 123 1.01 6.34 25.68
CA ASN A 123 0.92 7.68 26.27
C ASN A 123 1.35 8.81 25.30
N GLY A 124 1.15 8.60 23.99
CA GLY A 124 1.57 9.53 22.95
C GLY A 124 0.55 10.62 22.63
N PHE A 125 -0.67 10.54 23.15
CA PHE A 125 -1.74 11.48 22.89
C PHE A 125 -2.23 12.07 24.19
N ALA A 126 -2.55 13.37 24.18
CA ALA A 126 -3.31 14.04 25.25
C ALA A 126 -4.26 15.07 24.64
N LEU A 127 -5.49 15.13 25.18
CA LEU A 127 -6.50 16.11 24.81
C LEU A 127 -6.78 17.00 26.01
N ALA A 128 -6.85 18.31 25.80
CA ALA A 128 -6.95 19.27 26.89
C ALA A 128 -8.37 19.88 27.02
N THR A 129 -9.13 19.95 25.91
CA THR A 129 -10.43 20.60 25.90
C THR A 129 -11.54 19.59 26.24
N PRO A 130 -12.30 19.79 27.35
CA PRO A 130 -13.43 18.95 27.70
C PRO A 130 -14.51 18.91 26.61
N GLY A 131 -15.14 17.76 26.43
CA GLY A 131 -16.17 17.51 25.43
C GLY A 131 -15.79 16.40 24.46
N ASN A 132 -16.57 16.25 23.40
CA ASN A 132 -16.30 15.25 22.36
C ASN A 132 -15.21 15.78 21.41
N GLN A 133 -14.11 15.09 21.37
CA GLN A 133 -12.98 15.40 20.50
C GLN A 133 -12.74 14.28 19.48
N ILE A 134 -12.23 14.64 18.33
CA ILE A 134 -11.90 13.72 17.24
C ILE A 134 -10.39 13.76 17.01
N ILE A 135 -9.77 12.59 16.96
CA ILE A 135 -8.40 12.40 16.48
C ILE A 135 -8.50 11.80 15.09
N THR A 136 -7.84 12.40 14.12
CA THR A 136 -7.78 11.88 12.74
C THR A 136 -6.34 11.57 12.38
N GLY A 137 -6.11 10.45 11.73
CA GLY A 137 -4.84 10.10 11.09
C GLY A 137 -5.02 9.99 9.59
N GLU A 138 -4.01 10.43 8.85
CA GLU A 138 -3.97 10.38 7.41
C GLU A 138 -2.61 9.86 6.95
N ILE A 139 -2.61 8.99 5.95
CA ILE A 139 -1.38 8.59 5.25
C ILE A 139 -1.04 9.68 4.24
N ILE A 140 0.03 10.41 4.49
CA ILE A 140 0.41 11.58 3.67
C ILE A 140 1.10 11.20 2.35
N ASP A 141 1.64 10.00 2.25
CA ASP A 141 2.29 9.50 1.03
C ASP A 141 1.29 8.78 0.08
N ALA A 142 0.01 8.68 0.47
CA ALA A 142 -1.05 8.09 -0.35
C ALA A 142 -2.38 8.83 -0.12
N THR A 143 -3.06 9.20 -1.19
CA THR A 143 -4.30 9.96 -1.11
C THR A 143 -5.48 9.11 -0.65
N GLY A 144 -6.30 9.65 0.25
CA GLY A 144 -7.60 9.09 0.64
C GLY A 144 -7.52 7.97 1.69
N ILE A 145 -6.36 7.68 2.26
CA ILE A 145 -6.23 6.71 3.36
C ILE A 145 -6.23 7.48 4.67
N ASN A 146 -7.36 7.47 5.36
CA ASN A 146 -7.54 8.13 6.64
C ASN A 146 -8.41 7.30 7.58
N GLY A 147 -8.40 7.67 8.84
CA GLY A 147 -9.25 7.10 9.87
C GLY A 147 -9.36 8.05 11.05
N SER A 148 -10.30 7.81 11.95
CA SER A 148 -10.49 8.65 13.10
C SER A 148 -10.99 7.89 14.33
N ALA A 149 -10.76 8.49 15.50
CA ALA A 149 -11.33 8.05 16.77
C ALA A 149 -12.02 9.21 17.49
N ASN A 150 -13.18 8.92 18.09
CA ASN A 150 -13.90 9.85 18.96
C ASN A 150 -13.51 9.57 20.42
N VAL A 151 -13.15 10.62 21.15
CA VAL A 151 -12.79 10.56 22.58
C VAL A 151 -13.58 11.63 23.34
N THR A 152 -14.33 11.22 24.37
CA THR A 152 -14.99 12.16 25.26
C THR A 152 -14.03 12.57 26.38
N VAL A 153 -13.68 13.85 26.42
CA VAL A 153 -12.76 14.41 27.42
C VAL A 153 -13.55 14.97 28.57
N SER A 154 -13.24 14.50 29.77
CA SER A 154 -13.78 15.04 31.04
C SER A 154 -12.75 15.97 31.70
N PRO A 155 -13.25 16.94 32.48
CA PRO A 155 -12.36 17.85 33.23
C PRO A 155 -11.39 17.15 34.14
#